data_7b642c4be4773c66e01655754fa73c77
#
_entry.id   7b642c4be4773c66e01655754fa73c77
#
_cell.length_a   1.000
_cell.length_b   1.000
_cell.length_c   1.000
_cell.angle_alpha   90.00
_cell.angle_beta   90.00
_cell.angle_gamma   90.00
#
_symmetry.space_group_name_H-M   'P 1'
#
loop_
_entity.id
_entity.type
_entity.pdbx_description
1 polymer ?
#
loop_
_entity_poly.entity_id
_entity_poly.type
_entity_poly.pdbx_seq_one_letter_code
_entity_poly.pdbx_strand_id
1 'polypeptide(L)'
;MKKYHKTDIAPVERENERDETYQASNPQIDCTRTSGNYHIIKRQRSYTQFINDKIEALDLPTKVRKDAVLMCSFVVGSDRKFFGGLSPSEQRQFFAECTRFFAERYGEGNIISAVVHTDETTPHLHLNLIPIAGGRLCAKKLFDRKALTALQTDLHREVGAKWNLQRGKEGSQAKHLDTAEFKAKKIVEQAHGEADSIIAEADHNAERKVKIAQIHADGIVSQAEQTAVKAKQQAQEYLDGIVQSIEEELSKPTPKRKRQAEEELSALRT
;
A
#
# COMPACT_ATOMS: atom_id res chain seq x y z
N MET A 1 11.87 -19.52 -8.52
CA MET A 1 12.26 -20.95 -8.58
C MET A 1 13.26 -21.24 -7.45
N LYS A 2 13.04 -22.33 -6.70
CA LYS A 2 13.96 -22.82 -5.65
C LYS A 2 14.51 -24.20 -6.05
N LYS A 3 15.75 -24.51 -5.65
CA LYS A 3 16.44 -25.78 -5.86
C LYS A 3 16.52 -26.51 -4.53
N TYR A 4 16.19 -27.78 -4.50
CA TYR A 4 16.10 -28.59 -3.29
C TYR A 4 16.99 -29.83 -3.38
N HIS A 5 17.64 -30.13 -2.27
CA HIS A 5 18.45 -31.33 -2.05
C HIS A 5 17.63 -32.40 -1.32
N LYS A 6 18.20 -33.55 -1.10
CA LYS A 6 17.52 -34.71 -0.53
C LYS A 6 16.79 -34.41 0.80
N THR A 7 17.42 -33.65 1.69
CA THR A 7 16.90 -33.33 3.02
C THR A 7 15.72 -32.36 3.00
N ASP A 8 15.58 -31.59 1.92
CA ASP A 8 14.59 -30.53 1.82
C ASP A 8 13.25 -31.03 1.27
N ILE A 9 13.22 -32.22 0.63
CA ILE A 9 12.08 -32.70 -0.14
C ILE A 9 10.88 -32.97 0.74
N ALA A 10 11.04 -33.73 1.82
CA ALA A 10 9.93 -34.10 2.71
C ALA A 10 9.31 -32.88 3.44
N PRO A 11 10.08 -31.91 3.95
CA PRO A 11 9.51 -30.64 4.44
C PRO A 11 8.68 -29.90 3.39
N VAL A 12 9.19 -29.77 2.15
CA VAL A 12 8.49 -29.10 1.04
C VAL A 12 7.23 -29.86 0.63
N GLU A 13 7.28 -31.18 0.64
CA GLU A 13 6.09 -32.02 0.37
C GLU A 13 5.00 -31.74 1.40
N ARG A 14 5.31 -31.75 2.70
CA ARG A 14 4.34 -31.45 3.77
C ARG A 14 3.73 -30.07 3.65
N GLU A 15 4.54 -29.07 3.28
CA GLU A 15 4.07 -27.71 3.03
C GLU A 15 3.09 -27.66 1.84
N ASN A 16 3.48 -28.23 0.70
CA ASN A 16 2.69 -28.18 -0.53
C ASN A 16 1.39 -28.99 -0.42
N GLU A 17 1.45 -30.16 0.23
CA GLU A 17 0.28 -31.04 0.39
C GLU A 17 -0.61 -30.63 1.57
N ARG A 18 -0.20 -29.63 2.37
CA ARG A 18 -0.88 -29.25 3.62
C ARG A 18 -1.10 -30.47 4.51
N ASP A 19 -0.05 -31.28 4.68
CA ASP A 19 -0.09 -32.46 5.54
C ASP A 19 -0.57 -32.11 6.95
N GLU A 20 -1.32 -32.98 7.59
CA GLU A 20 -1.89 -32.76 8.95
C GLU A 20 -0.81 -32.47 10.00
N THR A 21 0.41 -32.91 9.76
CA THR A 21 1.57 -32.64 10.64
C THR A 21 2.28 -31.30 10.31
N TYR A 22 1.87 -30.63 9.23
CA TYR A 22 2.44 -29.34 8.84
C TYR A 22 1.95 -28.23 9.75
N GLN A 23 2.87 -27.68 10.52
CA GLN A 23 2.62 -26.45 11.27
C GLN A 23 2.95 -25.26 10.36
N ALA A 24 1.91 -24.52 9.97
CA ALA A 24 2.06 -23.39 9.09
C ALA A 24 2.95 -22.31 9.75
N SER A 25 4.13 -22.12 9.22
CA SER A 25 5.00 -20.98 9.59
C SER A 25 4.53 -19.66 8.96
N ASN A 26 3.67 -19.76 7.93
CA ASN A 26 3.09 -18.62 7.25
C ASN A 26 1.73 -18.26 7.87
N PRO A 27 1.61 -17.14 8.58
CA PRO A 27 0.35 -16.74 9.25
C PRO A 27 -0.79 -16.38 8.27
N GLN A 28 -0.50 -16.33 6.96
CA GLN A 28 -1.52 -16.04 5.93
C GLN A 28 -2.22 -17.30 5.43
N ILE A 29 -1.81 -18.48 5.87
CA ILE A 29 -2.51 -19.71 5.56
C ILE A 29 -3.78 -19.78 6.41
N ASP A 30 -4.91 -19.74 5.74
CA ASP A 30 -6.22 -19.93 6.37
C ASP A 30 -6.59 -21.42 6.27
N CYS A 31 -6.32 -22.16 7.35
CA CYS A 31 -6.58 -23.59 7.41
C CYS A 31 -8.05 -23.97 7.15
N THR A 32 -9.00 -23.04 7.39
CA THR A 32 -10.42 -23.29 7.09
C THR A 32 -10.70 -23.38 5.60
N ARG A 33 -9.82 -22.82 4.77
CA ARG A 33 -9.91 -22.78 3.31
C ARG A 33 -9.06 -23.85 2.60
N THR A 34 -8.25 -24.61 3.34
CA THR A 34 -7.34 -25.63 2.79
C THR A 34 -8.07 -26.68 1.94
N SER A 35 -9.32 -26.99 2.26
CA SER A 35 -10.17 -27.88 1.44
C SER A 35 -10.43 -27.36 0.02
N GLY A 36 -10.21 -26.07 -0.22
CA GLY A 36 -10.30 -25.45 -1.55
C GLY A 36 -9.05 -25.68 -2.42
N ASN A 37 -7.93 -26.11 -1.84
CA ASN A 37 -6.71 -26.43 -2.59
C ASN A 37 -6.95 -27.63 -3.49
N TYR A 38 -6.32 -27.66 -4.65
CA TYR A 38 -6.54 -28.75 -5.59
C TYR A 38 -5.28 -29.07 -6.40
N HIS A 39 -5.22 -30.33 -6.87
CA HIS A 39 -4.14 -30.81 -7.71
C HIS A 39 -4.52 -30.77 -9.18
N ILE A 40 -3.57 -30.35 -10.01
CA ILE A 40 -3.60 -30.58 -11.46
C ILE A 40 -2.84 -31.85 -11.76
N ILE A 41 -1.69 -32.06 -11.11
CA ILE A 41 -0.94 -33.34 -11.14
C ILE A 41 -0.71 -33.78 -9.70
N LYS A 42 -1.22 -34.96 -9.36
CA LYS A 42 -0.99 -35.65 -8.08
C LYS A 42 -0.44 -37.03 -8.33
N ARG A 43 0.66 -37.40 -7.67
CA ARG A 43 1.21 -38.75 -7.69
C ARG A 43 0.72 -39.52 -6.46
N GLN A 44 0.54 -40.84 -6.61
CA GLN A 44 0.13 -41.69 -5.48
C GLN A 44 1.28 -42.03 -4.52
N ARG A 45 2.49 -41.59 -4.82
CA ARG A 45 3.69 -41.83 -4.05
C ARG A 45 4.20 -40.54 -3.46
N SER A 46 4.94 -40.60 -2.35
CA SER A 46 5.62 -39.43 -1.81
C SER A 46 6.60 -38.86 -2.84
N TYR A 47 6.92 -37.56 -2.71
CA TYR A 47 7.89 -36.91 -3.59
C TYR A 47 9.23 -37.62 -3.56
N THR A 48 9.68 -38.01 -2.38
CA THR A 48 10.94 -38.79 -2.21
C THR A 48 10.91 -40.11 -2.94
N GLN A 49 9.84 -40.87 -2.83
CA GLN A 49 9.69 -42.14 -3.53
C GLN A 49 9.66 -41.96 -5.06
N PHE A 50 8.87 -41.00 -5.55
CA PHE A 50 8.80 -40.70 -6.97
C PHE A 50 10.17 -40.29 -7.55
N ILE A 51 10.93 -39.46 -6.83
CA ILE A 51 12.27 -39.04 -7.23
C ILE A 51 13.23 -40.22 -7.26
N ASN A 52 13.20 -41.11 -6.25
CA ASN A 52 14.07 -42.28 -6.20
C ASN A 52 13.77 -43.24 -7.37
N ASP A 53 12.52 -43.55 -7.64
CA ASP A 53 12.10 -44.40 -8.75
C ASP A 53 12.57 -43.81 -10.11
N LYS A 54 12.47 -42.50 -10.26
CA LYS A 54 12.94 -41.83 -11.49
C LYS A 54 14.45 -41.88 -11.63
N ILE A 55 15.21 -41.69 -10.55
CA ILE A 55 16.67 -41.78 -10.57
C ILE A 55 17.13 -43.19 -10.87
N GLU A 56 16.48 -44.19 -10.29
CA GLU A 56 16.76 -45.61 -10.57
C GLU A 56 16.51 -45.95 -12.05
N ALA A 57 15.39 -45.47 -12.62
CA ALA A 57 15.07 -45.66 -14.01
C ALA A 57 16.02 -44.96 -15.00
N LEU A 58 16.87 -44.03 -14.54
CA LEU A 58 17.87 -43.37 -15.39
C LEU A 58 19.09 -44.27 -15.66
N ASP A 59 19.28 -45.35 -14.91
CA ASP A 59 20.43 -46.25 -14.99
C ASP A 59 21.76 -45.50 -15.08
N LEU A 60 22.01 -44.62 -14.12
CA LEU A 60 23.14 -43.73 -14.13
C LEU A 60 24.44 -44.53 -13.90
N PRO A 61 25.53 -44.26 -14.67
CA PRO A 61 26.78 -44.97 -14.54
C PRO A 61 27.48 -44.75 -13.19
N THR A 62 27.06 -43.72 -12.44
CA THR A 62 27.62 -43.38 -11.13
C THR A 62 26.49 -43.01 -10.17
N LYS A 63 26.73 -43.22 -8.87
CA LYS A 63 25.81 -42.80 -7.82
C LYS A 63 25.59 -41.31 -7.85
N VAL A 64 24.31 -40.90 -7.62
CA VAL A 64 23.97 -39.48 -7.47
C VAL A 64 24.73 -38.89 -6.27
N ARG A 65 25.33 -37.73 -6.46
CA ARG A 65 26.07 -37.02 -5.42
C ARG A 65 25.14 -36.61 -4.27
N LYS A 66 25.70 -36.54 -3.05
CA LYS A 66 24.93 -36.13 -1.86
C LYS A 66 24.38 -34.70 -1.97
N ASP A 67 25.10 -33.82 -2.66
CA ASP A 67 24.76 -32.42 -2.91
C ASP A 67 24.02 -32.19 -4.23
N ALA A 68 23.48 -33.23 -4.86
CA ALA A 68 22.71 -33.11 -6.08
C ALA A 68 21.38 -32.40 -5.82
N VAL A 69 21.01 -31.51 -6.74
CA VAL A 69 19.67 -30.93 -6.78
C VAL A 69 18.73 -31.98 -7.35
N LEU A 70 17.82 -32.46 -6.53
CA LEU A 70 16.87 -33.53 -6.89
C LEU A 70 15.51 -32.98 -7.32
N MET A 71 15.14 -31.79 -6.85
CA MET A 71 13.87 -31.17 -7.15
C MET A 71 14.05 -29.67 -7.41
N CYS A 72 13.32 -29.14 -8.38
CA CYS A 72 13.15 -27.73 -8.61
C CYS A 72 11.69 -27.36 -8.43
N SER A 73 11.40 -26.34 -7.62
CA SER A 73 10.06 -25.86 -7.35
C SER A 73 9.84 -24.50 -7.96
N PHE A 74 8.70 -24.32 -8.59
CA PHE A 74 8.23 -23.08 -9.17
C PHE A 74 6.94 -22.64 -8.47
N VAL A 75 6.81 -21.36 -8.19
CA VAL A 75 5.55 -20.76 -7.81
C VAL A 75 5.09 -19.89 -8.98
N VAL A 76 3.90 -20.17 -9.47
CA VAL A 76 3.27 -19.44 -10.59
C VAL A 76 1.98 -18.83 -10.10
N GLY A 77 1.87 -17.52 -10.25
CA GLY A 77 0.71 -16.76 -9.81
C GLY A 77 0.72 -15.36 -10.40
N SER A 78 -0.27 -14.57 -10.02
CA SER A 78 -0.41 -13.16 -10.36
C SER A 78 -0.94 -12.39 -9.14
N ASP A 79 -1.30 -11.13 -9.33
CA ASP A 79 -1.82 -10.30 -8.26
C ASP A 79 -3.31 -10.60 -7.96
N ARG A 80 -3.77 -10.03 -6.85
CA ARG A 80 -5.16 -10.20 -6.40
C ARG A 80 -6.18 -9.64 -7.39
N LYS A 81 -5.83 -8.58 -8.13
CA LYS A 81 -6.71 -7.94 -9.10
C LYS A 81 -6.99 -8.86 -10.28
N PHE A 82 -5.95 -9.54 -10.77
CA PHE A 82 -6.08 -10.53 -11.84
C PHE A 82 -7.03 -11.66 -11.45
N PHE A 83 -6.77 -12.31 -10.33
CA PHE A 83 -7.60 -13.45 -9.90
C PHE A 83 -9.01 -13.04 -9.48
N GLY A 84 -9.19 -11.82 -8.96
CA GLY A 84 -10.51 -11.28 -8.62
C GLY A 84 -11.40 -11.00 -9.84
N GLY A 85 -10.80 -10.88 -11.02
CA GLY A 85 -11.52 -10.74 -12.29
C GLY A 85 -11.90 -12.07 -12.97
N LEU A 86 -11.44 -13.21 -12.43
CA LEU A 86 -11.66 -14.53 -13.02
C LEU A 86 -12.67 -15.35 -12.20
N SER A 87 -13.54 -16.07 -12.92
CA SER A 87 -14.36 -17.12 -12.30
C SER A 87 -13.48 -18.29 -11.79
N PRO A 88 -13.98 -19.12 -10.86
CA PRO A 88 -13.26 -20.29 -10.40
C PRO A 88 -12.87 -21.27 -11.53
N SER A 89 -13.68 -21.35 -12.57
CA SER A 89 -13.40 -22.16 -13.76
C SER A 89 -12.21 -21.60 -14.55
N GLU A 90 -12.19 -20.30 -14.78
CA GLU A 90 -11.09 -19.62 -15.49
C GLU A 90 -9.78 -19.69 -14.70
N GLN A 91 -9.83 -19.55 -13.36
CA GLN A 91 -8.65 -19.75 -12.52
C GLN A 91 -8.07 -21.18 -12.67
N ARG A 92 -8.93 -22.21 -12.69
CA ARG A 92 -8.50 -23.60 -12.93
C ARG A 92 -7.89 -23.77 -14.32
N GLN A 93 -8.50 -23.18 -15.34
CA GLN A 93 -7.98 -23.20 -16.70
C GLN A 93 -6.61 -22.52 -16.80
N PHE A 94 -6.44 -21.35 -16.23
CA PHE A 94 -5.15 -20.65 -16.18
C PHE A 94 -4.03 -21.52 -15.59
N PHE A 95 -4.26 -22.13 -14.43
CA PHE A 95 -3.26 -22.97 -13.80
C PHE A 95 -3.02 -24.30 -14.55
N ALA A 96 -4.05 -24.84 -15.20
CA ALA A 96 -3.89 -26.02 -16.07
C ALA A 96 -3.02 -25.68 -17.31
N GLU A 97 -3.21 -24.53 -17.92
CA GLU A 97 -2.37 -24.06 -19.04
C GLU A 97 -0.92 -23.81 -18.61
N CYS A 98 -0.72 -23.20 -17.43
CA CYS A 98 0.63 -23.08 -16.86
C CYS A 98 1.28 -24.43 -16.63
N THR A 99 0.56 -25.40 -16.05
CA THR A 99 1.08 -26.76 -15.80
C THR A 99 1.44 -27.46 -17.10
N ARG A 100 0.58 -27.37 -18.11
CA ARG A 100 0.82 -27.94 -19.46
C ARG A 100 2.08 -27.37 -20.08
N PHE A 101 2.30 -26.05 -20.02
CA PHE A 101 3.52 -25.41 -20.50
C PHE A 101 4.79 -26.00 -19.88
N PHE A 102 4.78 -26.25 -18.56
CA PHE A 102 5.92 -26.89 -17.90
C PHE A 102 6.05 -28.37 -18.30
N ALA A 103 4.94 -29.09 -18.45
CA ALA A 103 4.93 -30.50 -18.86
C ALA A 103 5.50 -30.68 -20.27
N GLU A 104 5.11 -29.85 -21.22
CA GLU A 104 5.63 -29.86 -22.59
C GLU A 104 7.13 -29.52 -22.65
N ARG A 105 7.58 -28.60 -21.82
CA ARG A 105 8.97 -28.11 -21.83
C ARG A 105 9.95 -29.05 -21.12
N TYR A 106 9.55 -29.65 -20.02
CA TYR A 106 10.44 -30.44 -19.15
C TYR A 106 10.07 -31.93 -19.08
N GLY A 107 9.01 -32.32 -19.75
CA GLY A 107 8.48 -33.66 -19.74
C GLY A 107 7.51 -33.88 -18.57
N GLU A 108 6.28 -34.26 -18.88
CA GLU A 108 5.23 -34.55 -17.88
C GLU A 108 5.66 -35.62 -16.86
N GLY A 109 6.38 -36.64 -17.34
CA GLY A 109 6.94 -37.70 -16.49
C GLY A 109 7.98 -37.20 -15.48
N ASN A 110 8.49 -35.98 -15.58
CA ASN A 110 9.43 -35.40 -14.64
C ASN A 110 8.73 -34.50 -13.62
N ILE A 111 7.43 -34.18 -13.80
CA ILE A 111 6.68 -33.38 -12.83
C ILE A 111 6.29 -34.29 -11.65
N ILE A 112 6.69 -33.89 -10.47
CA ILE A 112 6.38 -34.55 -9.20
C ILE A 112 4.95 -34.22 -8.78
N SER A 113 4.64 -32.93 -8.74
CA SER A 113 3.32 -32.42 -8.34
C SER A 113 3.04 -31.07 -8.98
N ALA A 114 1.76 -30.76 -9.15
CA ALA A 114 1.26 -29.45 -9.49
C ALA A 114 0.00 -29.21 -8.65
N VAL A 115 0.14 -28.44 -7.57
CA VAL A 115 -0.91 -28.15 -6.60
C VAL A 115 -1.20 -26.67 -6.55
N VAL A 116 -2.47 -26.29 -6.56
CA VAL A 116 -2.92 -24.91 -6.45
C VAL A 116 -3.39 -24.65 -5.04
N HIS A 117 -2.77 -23.66 -4.40
CA HIS A 117 -3.18 -23.16 -3.10
C HIS A 117 -4.15 -21.98 -3.28
N THR A 118 -5.29 -22.09 -2.62
CA THR A 118 -6.33 -21.06 -2.53
C THR A 118 -6.56 -20.61 -1.09
N ASP A 119 -5.85 -21.21 -0.16
CA ASP A 119 -5.91 -20.97 1.28
C ASP A 119 -5.00 -19.82 1.77
N GLU A 120 -4.36 -19.12 0.84
CA GLU A 120 -3.58 -17.92 1.12
C GLU A 120 -4.25 -16.66 0.53
N THR A 121 -3.56 -15.52 0.61
CA THR A 121 -4.09 -14.22 0.15
C THR A 121 -4.44 -14.22 -1.35
N THR A 122 -3.67 -14.94 -2.16
CA THR A 122 -3.81 -14.96 -3.62
C THR A 122 -3.60 -16.38 -4.12
N PRO A 123 -4.46 -16.93 -5.01
CA PRO A 123 -4.28 -18.25 -5.59
C PRO A 123 -2.93 -18.36 -6.31
N HIS A 124 -2.24 -19.47 -6.13
CA HIS A 124 -0.96 -19.73 -6.80
C HIS A 124 -0.68 -21.22 -6.95
N LEU A 125 0.04 -21.55 -8.01
CA LEU A 125 0.44 -22.92 -8.34
C LEU A 125 1.83 -23.21 -7.80
N HIS A 126 1.99 -24.27 -7.01
CA HIS A 126 3.26 -24.89 -6.71
C HIS A 126 3.50 -26.04 -7.69
N LEU A 127 4.52 -25.91 -8.54
CA LEU A 127 4.92 -26.92 -9.49
C LEU A 127 6.31 -27.43 -9.15
N ASN A 128 6.40 -28.72 -8.89
CA ASN A 128 7.64 -29.39 -8.51
C ASN A 128 8.05 -30.37 -9.59
N LEU A 129 9.30 -30.34 -10.01
CA LEU A 129 9.82 -31.24 -11.04
C LEU A 129 11.24 -31.73 -10.71
N ILE A 130 11.58 -32.92 -11.25
CA ILE A 130 12.94 -33.47 -11.24
C ILE A 130 13.69 -32.85 -12.43
N PRO A 131 14.86 -32.20 -12.22
CA PRO A 131 15.58 -31.54 -13.30
C PRO A 131 16.38 -32.50 -14.16
N ILE A 132 15.68 -33.32 -14.95
CA ILE A 132 16.28 -34.32 -15.84
C ILE A 132 16.34 -33.77 -17.28
N ALA A 133 17.50 -33.88 -17.90
CA ALA A 133 17.70 -33.61 -19.32
C ALA A 133 18.82 -34.51 -19.86
N GLY A 134 18.60 -35.12 -21.05
CA GLY A 134 19.56 -36.02 -21.65
C GLY A 134 19.92 -37.23 -20.77
N GLY A 135 18.93 -37.80 -20.06
CA GLY A 135 19.13 -38.94 -19.16
C GLY A 135 19.93 -38.65 -17.88
N ARG A 136 20.06 -37.38 -17.47
CA ARG A 136 20.87 -36.98 -16.29
C ARG A 136 20.16 -35.91 -15.48
N LEU A 137 20.51 -35.85 -14.20
CA LEU A 137 20.18 -34.70 -13.35
C LEU A 137 21.01 -33.48 -13.76
N CYS A 138 20.37 -32.43 -14.25
CA CYS A 138 21.07 -31.28 -14.83
C CYS A 138 20.46 -29.92 -14.41
N ALA A 139 20.10 -29.75 -13.14
CA ALA A 139 19.50 -28.53 -12.63
C ALA A 139 20.27 -27.23 -12.99
N LYS A 140 21.61 -27.28 -12.98
CA LYS A 140 22.45 -26.13 -13.32
C LYS A 140 22.31 -25.72 -14.79
N LYS A 141 22.20 -26.70 -15.71
CA LYS A 141 22.09 -26.45 -17.15
C LYS A 141 20.67 -26.04 -17.54
N LEU A 142 19.66 -26.68 -16.92
CA LEU A 142 18.25 -26.39 -17.21
C LEU A 142 17.79 -25.04 -16.64
N PHE A 143 18.39 -24.60 -15.55
CA PHE A 143 17.93 -23.44 -14.77
C PHE A 143 19.09 -22.52 -14.40
N ASP A 144 19.89 -22.14 -15.39
CA ASP A 144 20.81 -21.02 -15.28
C ASP A 144 20.04 -19.69 -15.47
N ARG A 145 20.72 -18.56 -15.26
CA ARG A 145 20.11 -17.22 -15.36
C ARG A 145 19.45 -16.98 -16.73
N LYS A 146 20.12 -17.38 -17.81
CA LYS A 146 19.64 -17.18 -19.19
C LYS A 146 18.40 -18.04 -19.46
N ALA A 147 18.43 -19.30 -19.04
CA ALA A 147 17.31 -20.21 -19.19
C ALA A 147 16.08 -19.75 -18.37
N LEU A 148 16.27 -19.23 -17.17
CA LEU A 148 15.17 -18.69 -16.35
C LEU A 148 14.57 -17.41 -16.94
N THR A 149 15.38 -16.53 -17.55
CA THR A 149 14.87 -15.36 -18.26
C THR A 149 14.05 -15.77 -19.49
N ALA A 150 14.56 -16.76 -20.26
CA ALA A 150 13.85 -17.31 -21.40
C ALA A 150 12.53 -17.99 -20.97
N LEU A 151 12.57 -18.79 -19.91
CA LEU A 151 11.38 -19.44 -19.34
C LEU A 151 10.28 -18.42 -19.02
N GLN A 152 10.62 -17.32 -18.38
CA GLN A 152 9.66 -16.26 -18.02
C GLN A 152 9.08 -15.60 -19.29
N THR A 153 9.91 -15.38 -20.31
CA THR A 153 9.47 -14.81 -21.60
C THR A 153 8.51 -15.77 -22.32
N ASP A 154 8.89 -17.04 -22.37
CA ASP A 154 8.10 -18.07 -23.06
C ASP A 154 6.78 -18.35 -22.36
N LEU A 155 6.78 -18.45 -21.02
CA LEU A 155 5.55 -18.59 -20.23
C LEU A 155 4.60 -17.41 -20.47
N HIS A 156 5.13 -16.17 -20.51
CA HIS A 156 4.31 -15.01 -20.84
C HIS A 156 3.74 -15.11 -22.26
N ARG A 157 4.59 -15.43 -23.26
CA ARG A 157 4.16 -15.52 -24.67
C ARG A 157 3.08 -16.60 -24.88
N GLU A 158 3.25 -17.76 -24.27
CA GLU A 158 2.43 -18.93 -24.53
C GLU A 158 1.19 -19.02 -23.64
N VAL A 159 1.26 -18.46 -22.44
CA VAL A 159 0.14 -18.45 -21.48
C VAL A 159 -0.24 -17.02 -21.09
N GLY A 160 0.65 -16.26 -20.49
CA GLY A 160 0.33 -14.97 -19.87
C GLY A 160 -0.35 -13.98 -20.82
N ALA A 161 0.09 -13.90 -22.08
CA ALA A 161 -0.49 -12.99 -23.06
C ALA A 161 -1.96 -13.31 -23.38
N LYS A 162 -2.37 -14.58 -23.38
CA LYS A 162 -3.77 -15.00 -23.58
C LYS A 162 -4.69 -14.52 -22.47
N TRP A 163 -4.13 -14.34 -21.28
CA TRP A 163 -4.82 -13.88 -20.06
C TRP A 163 -4.62 -12.38 -19.78
N ASN A 164 -4.13 -11.60 -20.75
CA ASN A 164 -3.84 -10.18 -20.60
C ASN A 164 -2.87 -9.85 -19.46
N LEU A 165 -2.03 -10.78 -19.06
CA LEU A 165 -0.98 -10.54 -18.08
C LEU A 165 0.19 -9.80 -18.75
N GLN A 166 0.80 -8.90 -18.02
CA GLN A 166 2.03 -8.26 -18.46
C GLN A 166 3.23 -9.12 -18.06
N ARG A 167 4.22 -9.21 -18.96
CA ARG A 167 5.50 -9.79 -18.62
C ARG A 167 6.18 -8.93 -17.55
N GLY A 168 6.69 -9.53 -16.49
CA GLY A 168 7.50 -8.84 -15.51
C GLY A 168 8.70 -8.13 -16.16
N LYS A 169 9.12 -6.99 -15.59
CA LYS A 169 10.20 -6.15 -16.13
C LYS A 169 11.51 -6.92 -16.29
N GLU A 170 12.03 -7.00 -17.51
CA GLU A 170 13.31 -7.64 -17.80
C GLU A 170 14.46 -6.83 -17.19
N GLY A 171 15.44 -7.53 -16.62
CA GLY A 171 16.57 -6.86 -15.96
C GLY A 171 16.22 -6.15 -14.65
N SER A 172 15.06 -6.43 -14.05
CA SER A 172 14.73 -5.86 -12.74
C SER A 172 15.86 -6.10 -11.73
N GLN A 173 16.31 -5.00 -11.10
CA GLN A 173 17.31 -5.04 -10.02
C GLN A 173 16.68 -5.37 -8.65
N ALA A 174 15.36 -5.63 -8.63
CA ALA A 174 14.66 -6.00 -7.41
C ALA A 174 15.28 -7.29 -6.83
N LYS A 175 15.82 -7.19 -5.63
CA LYS A 175 16.28 -8.38 -4.89
C LYS A 175 15.06 -9.25 -4.57
N HIS A 176 15.23 -10.55 -4.75
CA HIS A 176 14.28 -11.51 -4.23
C HIS A 176 14.33 -11.43 -2.70
N LEU A 177 13.34 -10.78 -2.12
CA LEU A 177 13.16 -10.79 -0.67
C LEU A 177 12.46 -12.09 -0.28
N ASP A 178 12.79 -12.62 0.89
CA ASP A 178 11.98 -13.67 1.49
C ASP A 178 10.53 -13.15 1.64
N THR A 179 9.57 -14.06 1.61
CA THR A 179 8.15 -13.71 1.73
C THR A 179 7.87 -12.90 3.00
N ALA A 180 8.54 -13.24 4.11
CA ALA A 180 8.43 -12.50 5.37
C ALA A 180 9.01 -11.08 5.27
N GLU A 181 10.21 -10.93 4.67
CA GLU A 181 10.84 -9.62 4.45
C GLU A 181 10.02 -8.74 3.50
N PHE A 182 9.51 -9.33 2.41
CA PHE A 182 8.66 -8.60 1.46
C PHE A 182 7.38 -8.08 2.13
N LYS A 183 6.74 -8.92 2.96
CA LYS A 183 5.54 -8.55 3.70
C LYS A 183 5.82 -7.48 4.76
N ALA A 184 6.90 -7.63 5.52
CA ALA A 184 7.33 -6.63 6.49
C ALA A 184 7.58 -5.28 5.82
N LYS A 185 8.29 -5.27 4.68
CA LYS A 185 8.51 -4.06 3.90
C LYS A 185 7.19 -3.41 3.45
N LYS A 186 6.24 -4.20 2.94
CA LYS A 186 4.92 -3.69 2.54
C LYS A 186 4.12 -3.08 3.69
N ILE A 187 4.14 -3.72 4.87
CA ILE A 187 3.48 -3.19 6.08
C ILE A 187 4.10 -1.84 6.48
N VAL A 188 5.43 -1.74 6.45
CA VAL A 188 6.13 -0.49 6.76
C VAL A 188 5.80 0.60 5.72
N GLU A 189 5.82 0.29 4.43
CA GLU A 189 5.43 1.24 3.37
C GLU A 189 3.98 1.73 3.53
N GLN A 190 3.07 0.83 3.86
CA GLN A 190 1.67 1.20 4.11
C GLN A 190 1.54 2.08 5.36
N ALA A 191 2.19 1.73 6.46
CA ALA A 191 2.18 2.52 7.69
C ALA A 191 2.76 3.93 7.47
N HIS A 192 3.82 4.07 6.67
CA HIS A 192 4.34 5.39 6.29
C HIS A 192 3.32 6.19 5.47
N GLY A 193 2.67 5.57 4.48
CA GLY A 193 1.64 6.26 3.69
C GLY A 193 0.44 6.70 4.53
N GLU A 194 0.01 5.90 5.51
CA GLU A 194 -1.05 6.27 6.45
C GLU A 194 -0.61 7.41 7.37
N ALA A 195 0.64 7.37 7.88
CA ALA A 195 1.20 8.44 8.70
C ALA A 195 1.29 9.77 7.92
N ASP A 196 1.79 9.74 6.68
CA ASP A 196 1.87 10.92 5.82
C ASP A 196 0.47 11.53 5.57
N SER A 197 -0.54 10.70 5.37
CA SER A 197 -1.93 11.14 5.19
C SER A 197 -2.48 11.81 6.46
N ILE A 198 -2.21 11.25 7.63
CA ILE A 198 -2.62 11.82 8.94
C ILE A 198 -1.93 13.16 9.17
N ILE A 199 -0.64 13.27 8.87
CA ILE A 199 0.11 14.52 8.99
C ILE A 199 -0.48 15.60 8.07
N ALA A 200 -0.71 15.27 6.79
CA ALA A 200 -1.29 16.22 5.84
C ALA A 200 -2.69 16.70 6.26
N GLU A 201 -3.52 15.83 6.80
CA GLU A 201 -4.83 16.20 7.34
C GLU A 201 -4.73 17.09 8.59
N ALA A 202 -3.78 16.77 9.48
CA ALA A 202 -3.53 17.58 10.67
C ALA A 202 -3.05 18.99 10.31
N ASP A 203 -2.12 19.12 9.36
CA ASP A 203 -1.61 20.40 8.87
C ASP A 203 -2.74 21.22 8.24
N HIS A 204 -3.56 20.62 7.38
CA HIS A 204 -4.71 21.32 6.79
C HIS A 204 -5.71 21.81 7.86
N ASN A 205 -5.98 20.98 8.87
CA ASN A 205 -6.85 21.36 9.98
C ASN A 205 -6.25 22.48 10.85
N ALA A 206 -4.93 22.48 11.06
CA ALA A 206 -4.21 23.53 11.77
C ALA A 206 -4.29 24.86 11.02
N GLU A 207 -4.00 24.87 9.72
CA GLU A 207 -4.11 26.06 8.85
C GLU A 207 -5.52 26.65 8.87
N ARG A 208 -6.54 25.78 8.77
CA ARG A 208 -7.94 26.21 8.84
C ARG A 208 -8.30 26.85 10.18
N LYS A 209 -7.81 26.29 11.29
CA LYS A 209 -8.03 26.87 12.63
C LYS A 209 -7.35 28.22 12.78
N VAL A 210 -6.10 28.36 12.31
CA VAL A 210 -5.37 29.62 12.31
C VAL A 210 -6.11 30.69 11.51
N LYS A 211 -6.59 30.34 10.31
CA LYS A 211 -7.36 31.28 9.48
C LYS A 211 -8.66 31.73 10.14
N ILE A 212 -9.38 30.83 10.80
CA ILE A 212 -10.61 31.17 11.56
C ILE A 212 -10.27 32.07 12.73
N ALA A 213 -9.21 31.80 13.49
CA ALA A 213 -8.76 32.60 14.60
C ALA A 213 -8.36 34.04 14.15
N GLN A 214 -7.70 34.14 13.01
CA GLN A 214 -7.33 35.46 12.43
C GLN A 214 -8.58 36.27 12.06
N ILE A 215 -9.57 35.67 11.40
CA ILE A 215 -10.84 36.33 11.05
C ILE A 215 -11.56 36.82 12.32
N HIS A 216 -11.58 36.01 13.38
CA HIS A 216 -12.16 36.45 14.67
C HIS A 216 -11.39 37.59 15.31
N ALA A 217 -10.06 37.56 15.31
CA ALA A 217 -9.22 38.63 15.86
C ALA A 217 -9.43 39.92 15.09
N ASP A 218 -9.45 39.88 13.75
CA ASP A 218 -9.69 41.05 12.89
C ASP A 218 -11.10 41.64 13.15
N GLY A 219 -12.11 40.78 13.37
CA GLY A 219 -13.46 41.21 13.74
C GLY A 219 -13.50 41.92 15.09
N ILE A 220 -12.80 41.44 16.12
CA ILE A 220 -12.71 42.06 17.45
C ILE A 220 -12.03 43.42 17.35
N VAL A 221 -10.92 43.51 16.62
CA VAL A 221 -10.19 44.76 16.41
C VAL A 221 -11.08 45.79 15.72
N SER A 222 -11.75 45.41 14.64
CA SER A 222 -12.66 46.29 13.90
C SER A 222 -13.80 46.80 14.78
N GLN A 223 -14.39 45.92 15.60
CA GLN A 223 -15.45 46.32 16.54
C GLN A 223 -14.94 47.29 17.63
N ALA A 224 -13.74 47.06 18.16
CA ALA A 224 -13.11 47.95 19.13
C ALA A 224 -12.83 49.33 18.53
N GLU A 225 -12.30 49.40 17.30
CA GLU A 225 -12.06 50.64 16.57
C GLU A 225 -13.35 51.43 16.34
N GLN A 226 -14.43 50.77 15.89
CA GLN A 226 -15.73 51.39 15.71
C GLN A 226 -16.28 51.95 17.04
N THR A 227 -16.11 51.22 18.13
CA THR A 227 -16.54 51.65 19.47
C THR A 227 -15.73 52.86 19.92
N ALA A 228 -14.42 52.86 19.70
CA ALA A 228 -13.54 54.01 20.04
C ALA A 228 -13.89 55.27 19.22
N VAL A 229 -14.18 55.12 17.93
CA VAL A 229 -14.63 56.23 17.07
C VAL A 229 -15.94 56.81 17.57
N LYS A 230 -16.93 55.95 17.89
CA LYS A 230 -18.21 56.45 18.47
C LYS A 230 -18.02 57.19 19.80
N ALA A 231 -17.21 56.61 20.69
CA ALA A 231 -16.92 57.26 21.99
C ALA A 231 -16.23 58.64 21.83
N LYS A 232 -15.29 58.72 20.88
CA LYS A 232 -14.62 60.00 20.56
C LYS A 232 -15.61 61.00 20.00
N GLN A 233 -16.50 60.62 19.12
CA GLN A 233 -17.52 61.49 18.56
C GLN A 233 -18.49 61.97 19.64
N GLN A 234 -18.98 61.11 20.51
CA GLN A 234 -19.82 61.48 21.65
C GLN A 234 -19.13 62.46 22.61
N ALA A 235 -17.85 62.24 22.91
CA ALA A 235 -17.09 63.13 23.74
C ALA A 235 -16.90 64.52 23.08
N GLN A 236 -16.69 64.56 21.76
CA GLN A 236 -16.59 65.82 21.02
C GLN A 236 -17.93 66.60 21.05
N GLU A 237 -19.04 65.87 20.74
CA GLU A 237 -20.40 66.49 20.81
C GLU A 237 -20.73 67.04 22.20
N TYR A 238 -20.29 66.33 23.26
CA TYR A 238 -20.45 66.81 24.65
C TYR A 238 -19.61 68.08 24.92
N LEU A 239 -18.34 68.13 24.47
CA LEU A 239 -17.50 69.28 24.59
C LEU A 239 -18.01 70.50 23.82
N ASP A 240 -18.49 70.26 22.58
CA ASP A 240 -19.08 71.32 21.75
C ASP A 240 -20.34 71.94 22.43
N GLY A 241 -21.20 71.05 23.02
CA GLY A 241 -22.31 71.51 23.82
C GLY A 241 -21.93 72.35 25.05
N ILE A 242 -20.88 72.00 25.76
CA ILE A 242 -20.34 72.78 26.87
C ILE A 242 -19.84 74.13 26.38
N VAL A 243 -19.06 74.15 25.29
CA VAL A 243 -18.53 75.40 24.70
C VAL A 243 -19.67 76.32 24.33
N GLN A 244 -20.69 75.82 23.64
CA GLN A 244 -21.88 76.54 23.25
C GLN A 244 -22.61 77.10 24.48
N SER A 245 -22.80 76.32 25.54
CA SER A 245 -23.40 76.81 26.82
C SER A 245 -22.62 77.94 27.47
N ILE A 246 -21.29 77.85 27.45
CA ILE A 246 -20.40 78.87 27.98
C ILE A 246 -20.50 80.17 27.13
N GLU A 247 -20.49 80.05 25.82
CA GLU A 247 -20.64 81.13 24.87
C GLU A 247 -22.01 81.86 25.06
N GLU A 248 -23.07 81.05 25.22
CA GLU A 248 -24.40 81.65 25.55
C GLU A 248 -24.40 82.39 26.89
N GLU A 249 -23.80 81.85 27.94
CA GLU A 249 -23.69 82.53 29.22
C GLU A 249 -22.84 83.82 29.16
N LEU A 250 -21.74 83.76 28.38
CA LEU A 250 -20.91 84.92 28.17
C LEU A 250 -21.58 86.01 27.32
N SER A 251 -22.50 85.62 26.44
CA SER A 251 -23.28 86.59 25.61
C SER A 251 -24.35 87.34 26.40
N LYS A 252 -24.77 86.73 27.52
CA LYS A 252 -25.76 87.43 28.38
C LYS A 252 -25.18 88.70 28.99
N PRO A 253 -25.87 89.79 28.95
CA PRO A 253 -25.36 91.00 29.56
C PRO A 253 -25.26 90.81 31.07
N THR A 254 -24.07 90.94 31.57
CA THR A 254 -23.85 90.87 33.03
C THR A 254 -24.55 92.05 33.74
N PRO A 255 -25.06 91.85 34.95
CA PRO A 255 -25.70 92.88 35.67
C PRO A 255 -24.85 94.17 35.75
N LYS A 256 -23.54 94.00 35.76
CA LYS A 256 -22.58 95.05 35.73
C LYS A 256 -22.51 95.82 34.39
N ARG A 257 -22.56 95.14 33.28
CA ARG A 257 -22.63 95.69 31.91
C ARG A 257 -23.99 96.34 31.62
N LYS A 258 -25.06 95.68 32.11
CA LYS A 258 -26.43 96.26 32.01
C LYS A 258 -26.52 97.56 32.73
N ARG A 259 -25.97 97.67 33.95
CA ARG A 259 -25.94 98.85 34.76
C ARG A 259 -25.07 99.96 34.13
N GLN A 260 -23.93 99.59 33.58
CA GLN A 260 -23.01 100.51 32.89
C GLN A 260 -23.66 101.04 31.57
N ALA A 261 -24.36 100.20 30.83
CA ALA A 261 -25.12 100.62 29.64
C ALA A 261 -26.33 101.51 30.01
N GLU A 262 -27.02 101.26 31.11
CA GLU A 262 -28.10 102.06 31.62
C GLU A 262 -27.59 103.39 32.13
N GLU A 263 -26.41 103.45 32.79
CA GLU A 263 -25.73 104.70 33.24
C GLU A 263 -25.24 105.53 32.03
N GLU A 264 -24.64 104.87 31.01
CA GLU A 264 -24.22 105.58 29.78
C GLU A 264 -25.44 106.08 28.98
N LEU A 265 -26.54 105.31 28.93
CA LEU A 265 -27.79 105.75 28.29
C LEU A 265 -28.45 106.96 29.06
N SER A 266 -28.33 106.98 30.39
CA SER A 266 -28.80 108.06 31.22
C SER A 266 -27.95 109.33 31.05
N ALA A 267 -26.62 109.20 30.94
CA ALA A 267 -25.71 110.29 30.68
C ALA A 267 -25.87 110.94 29.29
N LEU A 268 -26.38 110.17 28.29
CA LEU A 268 -26.66 110.68 26.94
C LEU A 268 -28.01 111.40 26.83
N ARG A 269 -28.86 111.35 27.88
CA ARG A 269 -30.19 111.93 27.90
C ARG A 269 -30.26 113.25 28.75
N THR A 270 -29.15 113.64 29.32
CA THR A 270 -28.96 114.90 30.01
C THR A 270 -28.09 115.83 29.19
#